data_87643af289b5aa9da3f96f0d65b5c36e
#
_entry.id   87643af289b5aa9da3f96f0d65b5c36e
#
_cell.length_a   1.000
_cell.length_b   1.000
_cell.length_c   1.000
_cell.angle_alpha   90.00
_cell.angle_beta   90.00
_cell.angle_gamma   90.00
#
_symmetry.space_group_name_H-M   'P 1'
#
loop_
_entity.id
_entity.type
_entity.pdbx_description
1 polymer ?
#
loop_
_entity_poly.entity_id
_entity_poly.type
_entity_poly.pdbx_seq_one_letter_code
_entity_poly.pdbx_strand_id
1 'polypeptide(L)'
;MNATAPAVNVKESQKAYTMEIAAPGLKKEFCRISITDEGNLSVKIEQKFEQKEDDKKESKHHYLRREFSYSNYEQTYSLPENVDKEHISAKVEDGILSIELPKMTKEEEKKQQKLIEVS
;
A
#
# COMPACT_ATOMS: atom_id res chain seq x y z
N MET A 1 15.16 -1.85 -20.03
CA MET A 1 15.02 -2.42 -18.79
C MET A 1 13.64 -2.33 -18.26
N ASN A 2 13.12 -3.38 -17.78
CA ASN A 2 11.78 -3.38 -17.30
C ASN A 2 11.68 -3.15 -15.81
N ALA A 3 10.67 -2.48 -15.41
CA ALA A 3 10.44 -2.29 -14.01
C ALA A 3 9.99 -3.62 -13.44
N THR A 4 10.36 -3.86 -12.20
CA THR A 4 9.98 -5.08 -11.54
C THR A 4 8.73 -4.82 -10.73
N ALA A 5 7.71 -5.61 -10.95
CA ALA A 5 6.50 -5.44 -10.17
C ALA A 5 6.73 -5.95 -8.76
N PRO A 6 6.17 -5.33 -7.76
CA PRO A 6 6.30 -5.82 -6.41
C PRO A 6 5.59 -7.15 -6.26
N ALA A 7 6.08 -7.96 -5.34
CA ALA A 7 5.43 -9.22 -5.03
C ALA A 7 4.41 -8.97 -3.93
N VAL A 8 3.24 -9.53 -4.06
CA VAL A 8 2.15 -9.29 -3.13
C VAL A 8 1.63 -10.59 -2.54
N ASN A 9 1.51 -10.63 -1.22
CA ASN A 9 0.94 -11.77 -0.52
C ASN A 9 -0.19 -11.26 0.36
N VAL A 10 -1.23 -12.04 0.51
CA VAL A 10 -2.33 -11.68 1.38
C VAL A 10 -2.59 -12.84 2.30
N LYS A 11 -2.67 -12.55 3.59
CA LYS A 11 -2.94 -13.56 4.59
C LYS A 11 -4.19 -13.18 5.35
N GLU A 12 -4.90 -14.14 5.85
CA GLU A 12 -6.10 -13.87 6.60
C GLU A 12 -6.06 -14.63 7.92
N SER A 13 -6.44 -13.96 8.99
CA SER A 13 -6.59 -14.61 10.27
C SER A 13 -8.02 -14.33 10.73
N GLN A 14 -8.37 -14.76 11.91
CA GLN A 14 -9.70 -14.49 12.41
C GLN A 14 -9.91 -13.02 12.69
N LYS A 15 -8.87 -12.30 12.95
CA LYS A 15 -9.00 -10.90 13.32
C LYS A 15 -8.64 -9.89 12.25
N ALA A 16 -7.90 -10.30 11.27
CA ALA A 16 -7.41 -9.33 10.30
C ALA A 16 -6.95 -9.97 9.01
N TYR A 17 -6.89 -9.15 7.96
CA TYR A 17 -6.22 -9.53 6.75
C TYR A 17 -4.88 -8.78 6.78
N THR A 18 -3.85 -9.37 6.25
CA THR A 18 -2.55 -8.71 6.16
C THR A 18 -2.07 -8.81 4.73
N MET A 19 -1.78 -7.66 4.13
CA MET A 19 -1.26 -7.62 2.79
C MET A 19 0.20 -7.25 2.88
N GLU A 20 1.07 -8.03 2.26
CA GLU A 20 2.50 -7.78 2.29
C GLU A 20 2.98 -7.51 0.88
N ILE A 21 3.63 -6.39 0.68
CA ILE A 21 4.13 -6.01 -0.62
C ILE A 21 5.63 -5.81 -0.51
N ALA A 22 6.37 -6.57 -1.28
CA ALA A 22 7.82 -6.53 -1.24
C ALA A 22 8.37 -5.95 -2.52
N ALA A 23 9.29 -5.04 -2.42
CA ALA A 23 9.93 -4.45 -3.58
C ALA A 23 11.35 -4.02 -3.19
N PRO A 24 12.29 -4.12 -4.10
CA PRO A 24 13.65 -3.76 -3.77
C PRO A 24 13.75 -2.29 -3.40
N GLY A 25 14.44 -2.01 -2.31
CA GLY A 25 14.64 -0.63 -1.91
C GLY A 25 13.42 0.10 -1.41
N LEU A 26 12.39 -0.64 -1.02
CA LEU A 26 11.18 -0.01 -0.56
C LEU A 26 11.40 0.77 0.71
N LYS A 27 10.91 1.99 0.77
CA LYS A 27 11.00 2.82 1.95
C LYS A 27 9.63 3.40 2.21
N LYS A 28 9.36 3.69 3.47
CA LYS A 28 8.04 4.20 3.81
C LYS A 28 7.76 5.54 3.14
N GLU A 29 8.77 6.32 2.86
CA GLU A 29 8.58 7.61 2.23
C GLU A 29 8.04 7.49 0.82
N PHE A 30 8.19 6.32 0.21
CA PHE A 30 7.72 6.12 -1.13
C PHE A 30 6.29 5.59 -1.17
N CYS A 31 5.74 5.25 -0.04
CA CYS A 31 4.45 4.58 0.00
C CYS A 31 3.31 5.51 0.38
N ARG A 32 2.20 5.38 -0.32
CA ARG A 32 1.00 6.12 0.01
C ARG A 32 -0.15 5.15 0.00
N ILE A 33 -0.87 5.10 1.09
CA ILE A 33 -1.99 4.18 1.21
C ILE A 33 -3.21 4.99 1.59
N SER A 34 -4.28 4.78 0.90
CA SER A 34 -5.49 5.52 1.19
C SER A 34 -6.72 4.70 0.87
N ILE A 35 -7.86 5.16 1.32
CA ILE A 35 -9.14 4.54 0.98
C ILE A 35 -9.80 5.47 -0.01
N THR A 36 -10.22 4.93 -1.14
CA THR A 36 -10.83 5.74 -2.17
C THR A 36 -12.27 6.06 -1.81
N ASP A 37 -12.87 6.93 -2.57
CA ASP A 37 -14.26 7.31 -2.32
C ASP A 37 -15.18 6.11 -2.43
N GLU A 38 -14.82 5.13 -3.23
CA GLU A 38 -15.62 3.94 -3.36
C GLU A 38 -15.35 2.93 -2.26
N GLY A 39 -14.45 3.25 -1.35
CA GLY A 39 -14.16 2.34 -0.25
C GLY A 39 -13.12 1.28 -0.56
N ASN A 40 -12.35 1.47 -1.60
CA ASN A 40 -11.31 0.53 -1.96
C ASN A 40 -9.96 0.97 -1.41
N LEU A 41 -9.03 0.06 -1.33
CA LEU A 41 -7.70 0.36 -0.83
C LEU A 41 -6.80 0.75 -1.99
N SER A 42 -6.23 1.93 -1.93
CA SER A 42 -5.32 2.38 -2.96
C SER A 42 -3.90 2.31 -2.41
N VAL A 43 -3.02 1.61 -3.09
CA VAL A 43 -1.62 1.50 -2.70
C VAL A 43 -0.80 2.10 -3.81
N LYS A 44 -0.01 3.11 -3.46
CA LYS A 44 0.80 3.78 -4.44
C LYS A 44 2.23 3.80 -3.95
N ILE A 45 3.14 3.38 -4.78
CA ILE A 45 4.54 3.39 -4.44
C ILE A 45 5.25 4.20 -5.50
N GLU A 46 5.79 5.34 -5.11
CA GLU A 46 6.47 6.20 -6.02
C GLU A 46 7.89 6.33 -5.56
N GLN A 47 8.81 5.86 -6.35
CA GLN A 47 10.17 5.96 -5.99
C GLN A 47 10.68 7.31 -6.44
N LYS A 48 10.73 8.23 -5.55
CA LYS A 48 11.21 9.53 -5.87
C LYS A 48 12.61 9.62 -5.46
N PHE A 49 13.46 9.85 -6.37
CA PHE A 49 14.80 9.97 -6.02
C PHE A 49 15.01 11.38 -5.69
N GLU A 50 16.03 11.63 -4.94
CA GLU A 50 16.34 12.92 -4.64
C GLU A 50 17.08 13.38 -5.77
N GLN A 51 16.70 13.06 -6.88
CA GLN A 51 17.31 13.41 -8.01
C GLN A 51 17.75 14.77 -8.13
N LYS A 52 17.10 15.70 -7.73
CA LYS A 52 17.51 17.01 -7.86
C LYS A 52 18.82 17.26 -7.28
N GLU A 53 19.02 16.90 -6.11
CA GLU A 53 20.23 17.09 -5.52
C GLU A 53 21.30 16.33 -6.12
N ASP A 54 21.11 15.15 -6.38
CA ASP A 54 22.09 14.33 -6.97
C ASP A 54 22.50 14.90 -8.30
N ASP A 55 21.63 15.31 -9.07
CA ASP A 55 21.95 15.86 -10.34
C ASP A 55 22.86 17.04 -10.23
N LYS A 56 22.64 17.85 -9.30
CA LYS A 56 23.43 18.95 -9.15
C LYS A 56 24.76 18.60 -8.75
N LYS A 57 24.90 17.78 -7.82
CA LYS A 57 26.12 17.46 -7.38
C LYS A 57 26.92 16.81 -8.23
N GLU A 58 26.56 16.07 -8.89
CA GLU A 58 27.33 15.49 -9.62
C GLU A 58 27.18 14.98 -10.62
N SER A 59 26.93 15.14 -11.11
CA SER A 59 26.87 14.73 -12.20
C SER A 59 27.90 13.85 -12.57
N LYS A 60 28.71 13.48 -11.79
CA LYS A 60 29.69 12.60 -12.17
C LYS A 60 29.16 11.28 -12.39
N HIS A 61 28.08 10.90 -11.79
CA HIS A 61 27.59 9.58 -11.92
C HIS A 61 26.36 9.53 -12.76
N HIS A 62 26.43 8.79 -13.83
CA HIS A 62 25.28 8.57 -14.64
C HIS A 62 25.00 7.12 -14.61
N TYR A 63 23.80 6.70 -14.49
CA TYR A 63 23.47 5.32 -14.55
C TYR A 63 23.34 4.94 -16.02
N LEU A 64 24.27 4.16 -16.51
CA LEU A 64 24.16 3.69 -17.85
C LEU A 64 23.09 2.62 -17.87
N ARG A 65 22.80 2.03 -16.72
CA ARG A 65 21.81 1.04 -16.65
C ARG A 65 21.22 1.01 -15.28
N ARG A 66 19.97 1.03 -15.13
CA ARG A 66 19.35 1.03 -13.85
C ARG A 66 18.44 -0.15 -13.75
N GLU A 67 18.93 -1.23 -13.20
CA GLU A 67 18.19 -2.44 -13.16
C GLU A 67 17.31 -2.67 -11.97
N PHE A 68 17.44 -1.87 -10.95
CA PHE A 68 16.62 -2.04 -9.81
C PHE A 68 15.47 -1.08 -9.76
N SER A 69 15.15 -0.44 -10.80
CA SER A 69 14.10 0.53 -10.74
C SER A 69 12.75 -0.15 -10.88
N TYR A 70 11.86 0.04 -9.94
CA TYR A 70 10.49 -0.33 -10.19
C TYR A 70 9.83 1.00 -10.37
N SER A 71 9.30 1.28 -11.49
CA SER A 71 8.71 2.55 -11.73
C SER A 71 7.55 2.69 -10.81
N ASN A 72 6.82 3.73 -10.89
CA ASN A 72 5.71 3.98 -10.01
C ASN A 72 4.71 2.85 -10.08
N TYR A 73 4.31 2.37 -8.93
CA TYR A 73 3.36 1.28 -8.82
C TYR A 73 2.10 1.84 -8.20
N GLU A 74 0.98 1.56 -8.79
CA GLU A 74 -0.27 2.01 -8.22
C GLU A 74 -1.30 0.96 -8.46
N GLN A 75 -1.96 0.51 -7.43
CA GLN A 75 -2.95 -0.52 -7.55
C GLN A 75 -4.09 -0.27 -6.58
N THR A 76 -5.27 -0.58 -6.99
CA THR A 76 -6.44 -0.44 -6.15
C THR A 76 -7.00 -1.82 -5.88
N TYR A 77 -7.30 -2.09 -4.63
CA TYR A 77 -7.79 -3.39 -4.21
C TYR A 77 -9.17 -3.25 -3.61
N SER A 78 -10.07 -4.13 -3.97
CA SER A 78 -11.38 -4.15 -3.37
C SER A 78 -11.23 -4.75 -1.99
N LEU A 79 -11.92 -4.21 -1.01
CA LEU A 79 -11.84 -4.72 0.34
C LEU A 79 -13.10 -5.47 0.71
N PRO A 80 -12.96 -6.53 1.50
CA PRO A 80 -14.13 -7.21 2.01
C PRO A 80 -14.96 -6.26 2.87
N GLU A 81 -16.24 -6.49 2.93
CA GLU A 81 -17.12 -5.61 3.65
C GLU A 81 -16.86 -5.59 5.14
N ASN A 82 -16.25 -6.62 5.66
CA ASN A 82 -16.02 -6.68 7.09
C ASN A 82 -14.71 -6.05 7.54
N VAL A 83 -14.05 -5.29 6.68
CA VAL A 83 -12.82 -4.62 7.08
C VAL A 83 -13.16 -3.33 7.79
N ASP A 84 -12.50 -3.12 8.93
CA ASP A 84 -12.65 -1.90 9.70
C ASP A 84 -11.73 -0.86 9.07
N LYS A 85 -12.26 -0.06 8.18
CA LYS A 85 -11.44 0.88 7.41
C LYS A 85 -10.85 2.01 8.21
N GLU A 86 -11.34 2.22 9.40
CA GLU A 86 -10.81 3.29 10.21
C GLU A 86 -9.59 2.88 10.99
N HIS A 87 -9.31 1.60 11.05
CA HIS A 87 -8.18 1.11 11.84
C HIS A 87 -7.14 0.39 11.00
N ILE A 88 -7.08 0.70 9.72
CA ILE A 88 -6.08 0.11 8.85
C ILE A 88 -4.74 0.74 9.21
N SER A 89 -3.71 -0.06 9.29
CA SER A 89 -2.38 0.44 9.58
C SER A 89 -1.39 -0.15 8.61
N ALA A 90 -0.25 0.47 8.48
CA ALA A 90 0.76 0.00 7.55
C ALA A 90 2.14 0.35 8.07
N LYS A 91 3.10 -0.48 7.75
CA LYS A 91 4.47 -0.20 8.13
C LYS A 91 5.41 -0.79 7.09
N VAL A 92 6.59 -0.24 6.97
CA VAL A 92 7.61 -0.77 6.09
C VAL A 92 8.75 -1.24 6.95
N GLU A 93 9.15 -2.49 6.74
CA GLU A 93 10.21 -3.05 7.51
C GLU A 93 10.92 -4.07 6.64
N ASP A 94 12.22 -4.00 6.56
CA ASP A 94 13.01 -4.93 5.77
C ASP A 94 12.55 -5.03 4.32
N GLY A 95 12.19 -3.92 3.74
CA GLY A 95 11.80 -3.89 2.34
C GLY A 95 10.40 -4.42 2.07
N ILE A 96 9.62 -4.62 3.12
CA ILE A 96 8.27 -5.12 2.97
C ILE A 96 7.28 -4.13 3.54
N LEU A 97 6.29 -3.78 2.74
CA LEU A 97 5.20 -2.94 3.20
C LEU A 97 4.12 -3.89 3.69
N SER A 98 3.82 -3.83 4.99
CA SER A 98 2.79 -4.67 5.57
C SER A 98 1.58 -3.81 5.89
N ILE A 99 0.43 -4.15 5.36
CA ILE A 99 -0.80 -3.41 5.59
C ILE A 99 -1.74 -4.32 6.36
N GLU A 100 -2.11 -3.89 7.54
CA GLU A 100 -3.01 -4.67 8.36
C GLU A 100 -4.40 -4.12 8.24
N LEU A 101 -5.36 -4.98 7.90
CA LEU A 101 -6.73 -4.61 7.65
C LEU A 101 -7.58 -5.36 8.65
N PRO A 102 -7.88 -4.75 9.80
CA PRO A 102 -8.60 -5.46 10.85
C PRO A 102 -10.02 -5.76 10.42
N LYS A 103 -10.57 -6.84 10.94
CA LYS A 103 -11.94 -7.17 10.66
C LYS A 103 -12.81 -6.55 11.74
N MET A 104 -13.99 -6.14 11.37
CA MET A 104 -14.90 -5.60 12.33
C MET A 104 -15.40 -6.69 13.25
N THR A 105 -15.68 -6.33 14.47
CA THR A 105 -16.30 -7.27 15.40
C THR A 105 -17.76 -7.41 14.97
N LYS A 106 -18.45 -8.39 15.51
CA LYS A 106 -19.83 -8.59 15.15
C LYS A 106 -20.66 -7.40 15.57
N GLU A 107 -20.32 -6.80 16.66
CA GLU A 107 -21.04 -5.63 17.10
C GLU A 107 -20.84 -4.47 16.18
N GLU A 108 -19.64 -4.30 15.69
CA GLU A 108 -19.34 -3.22 14.78
C GLU A 108 -20.05 -3.44 13.45
N GLU A 109 -20.12 -4.67 13.01
CA GLU A 109 -20.82 -4.95 11.77
C GLU A 109 -22.30 -4.63 11.92
N LYS A 110 -22.87 -4.88 13.06
CA LYS A 110 -24.26 -4.59 13.26
C LYS A 110 -24.49 -3.09 13.23
N LYS A 111 -23.60 -2.32 13.75
CA LYS A 111 -23.76 -0.90 13.74
C LYS A 111 -23.68 -0.38 12.33
N GLN A 112 -22.83 -0.97 11.53
CA GLN A 112 -22.69 -0.52 10.20
C GLN A 112 -23.87 -0.92 9.34
N GLN A 113 -24.53 -2.00 9.68
CA GLN A 113 -25.68 -2.42 8.94
C GLN A 113 -26.92 -1.72 9.42
N LYS A 114 -26.80 -0.47 9.82
CA LYS A 114 -27.89 0.26 10.30
C LYS A 114 -29.05 0.18 9.36
N LEU A 115 -30.17 -0.24 9.84
CA LEU A 115 -31.34 -0.33 8.99
C LEU A 115 -31.90 1.02 8.72
N ILE A 116 -32.33 1.21 7.51
CA ILE A 116 -32.97 2.44 7.15
C ILE A 116 -34.46 2.16 7.21
N GLU A 117 -35.16 2.94 8.01
CA GLU A 117 -36.57 2.72 8.10
C GLU A 117 -37.26 3.22 6.88
N VAL A 118 -38.13 2.41 6.36
CA VAL A 118 -38.89 2.79 5.19
C VAL A 118 -40.22 3.30 5.65
N SER A 119 -40.53 4.49 5.27
CA SER A 119 -41.81 5.07 5.68
C SER A 119 -42.83 4.93 4.61
#